data_737b8ba8f70b5134ff90d4ec743acdad
#
_entry.id   737b8ba8f70b5134ff90d4ec743acdad
#
_cell.length_a   1.000
_cell.length_b   1.000
_cell.length_c   1.000
_cell.angle_alpha   90.00
_cell.angle_beta   90.00
_cell.angle_gamma   90.00
#
_symmetry.space_group_name_H-M   'P 1'
#
loop_
_entity.id
_entity.type
_entity.pdbx_description
1 polymer ?
#
loop_
_entity_poly.entity_id
_entity_poly.type
_entity_poly.pdbx_seq_one_letter_code
_entity_poly.pdbx_strand_id
1 'polypeptide(L)'
;MEYKVSEVVKIISGGTPKRKNSEYWNGEIPWLSVKDFNNKNRLVHETEEQITEAGLNNSAATLVSKGTVVISARGTVGELCQVAKSMTFNQSCFGLEAISKYTTNEYIYYWF
;
A
#
# COMPACT_ATOMS: atom_id res chain seq x y z
N MET A 1 -2.61 25.10 13.05
CA MET A 1 -2.07 24.10 13.98
C MET A 1 -1.23 23.09 13.21
N GLU A 2 -0.05 22.83 13.68
CA GLU A 2 0.87 21.92 13.02
C GLU A 2 0.97 20.60 13.76
N TYR A 3 0.94 19.51 12.99
CA TYR A 3 1.15 18.17 13.51
C TYR A 3 2.31 17.53 12.77
N LYS A 4 3.09 16.74 13.47
CA LYS A 4 4.11 15.92 12.81
C LYS A 4 3.39 14.79 12.06
N VAL A 5 3.99 14.33 10.96
CA VAL A 5 3.41 13.24 10.18
C VAL A 5 3.16 12.02 11.07
N SER A 6 4.09 11.71 11.96
CA SER A 6 3.95 10.57 12.86
C SER A 6 2.81 10.71 13.87
N GLU A 7 2.29 11.92 14.06
CA GLU A 7 1.18 12.16 14.98
C GLU A 7 -0.19 12.00 14.32
N VAL A 8 -0.26 12.18 13.00
CA VAL A 8 -1.53 12.16 12.27
C VAL A 8 -1.63 11.01 11.27
N VAL A 9 -0.54 10.32 11.01
CA VAL A 9 -0.49 9.26 10.01
C VAL A 9 0.19 8.03 10.58
N LYS A 10 -0.44 6.88 10.39
CA LYS A 10 0.16 5.59 10.71
C LYS A 10 0.91 5.08 9.49
N ILE A 11 2.18 4.73 9.66
CA ILE A 11 3.01 4.21 8.59
C ILE A 11 3.02 2.68 8.66
N ILE A 12 2.70 2.04 7.54
CA ILE A 12 2.58 0.59 7.44
C ILE A 12 3.61 0.08 6.45
N SER A 13 4.44 -0.85 6.90
CA SER A 13 5.45 -1.48 6.03
C SER A 13 4.83 -2.60 5.20
N GLY A 14 5.35 -2.80 3.99
CA GLY A 14 4.96 -3.90 3.14
C GLY A 14 5.88 -5.09 3.26
N GLY A 15 5.58 -6.15 2.53
CA GLY A 15 6.39 -7.34 2.51
C GLY A 15 6.12 -8.17 1.27
N THR A 16 7.01 -9.12 0.99
CA THR A 16 6.93 -10.00 -0.17
C THR A 16 6.92 -11.45 0.30
N PRO A 17 5.85 -12.21 0.00
CA PRO A 17 5.85 -13.65 0.26
C PRO A 17 6.97 -14.35 -0.53
N LYS A 18 7.42 -15.50 -0.05
CA LYS A 18 8.47 -16.25 -0.74
C LYS A 18 8.06 -16.57 -2.16
N ARG A 19 8.84 -16.08 -3.13
CA ARG A 19 8.57 -16.28 -4.55
C ARG A 19 8.55 -17.76 -4.96
N LYS A 20 9.35 -18.56 -4.30
CA LYS A 20 9.47 -20.00 -4.62
C LYS A 20 8.27 -20.82 -4.16
N ASN A 21 7.45 -20.29 -3.27
CA ASN A 21 6.29 -21.00 -2.78
C ASN A 21 5.06 -20.63 -3.59
N SER A 22 4.68 -21.50 -4.53
CA SER A 22 3.55 -21.24 -5.43
C SER A 22 2.22 -21.13 -4.69
N GLU A 23 2.12 -21.67 -3.48
CA GLU A 23 0.90 -21.59 -2.69
C GLU A 23 0.63 -20.17 -2.17
N TYR A 24 1.61 -19.28 -2.23
CA TYR A 24 1.48 -17.91 -1.76
C TYR A 24 1.02 -16.94 -2.84
N TRP A 25 1.01 -17.36 -4.10
CA TRP A 25 0.77 -16.49 -5.25
C TRP A 25 -0.47 -16.89 -6.03
N ASN A 26 -0.93 -15.98 -6.89
CA ASN A 26 -2.09 -16.18 -7.76
C ASN A 26 -3.40 -16.39 -6.99
N GLY A 27 -3.54 -15.73 -5.88
CA GLY A 27 -4.76 -15.76 -5.09
C GLY A 27 -5.70 -14.60 -5.41
N GLU A 28 -6.44 -14.17 -4.43
CA GLU A 28 -7.45 -13.13 -4.59
C GLU A 28 -7.06 -11.79 -3.95
N ILE A 29 -5.94 -11.75 -3.22
CA ILE A 29 -5.50 -10.55 -2.51
C ILE A 29 -4.56 -9.76 -3.42
N PRO A 30 -4.91 -8.54 -3.84
CA PRO A 30 -4.02 -7.74 -4.67
C PRO A 30 -2.72 -7.45 -3.94
N TRP A 31 -1.61 -7.53 -4.67
CA TRP A 31 -0.28 -7.25 -4.14
C TRP A 31 0.35 -6.17 -5.01
N LEU A 32 0.42 -4.97 -4.46
CA LEU A 32 0.82 -3.76 -5.16
C LEU A 32 2.34 -3.66 -5.24
N SER A 33 2.84 -3.31 -6.41
CA SER A 33 4.25 -2.98 -6.62
C SER A 33 4.36 -1.67 -7.39
N VAL A 34 5.57 -1.15 -7.54
CA VAL A 34 5.80 0.13 -8.22
C VAL A 34 5.19 0.16 -9.63
N LYS A 35 5.22 -0.97 -10.33
CA LYS A 35 4.67 -1.03 -11.70
C LYS A 35 3.15 -0.92 -11.77
N ASP A 36 2.46 -1.02 -10.64
CA ASP A 36 1.01 -0.85 -10.58
C ASP A 36 0.61 0.60 -10.37
N PHE A 37 1.55 1.47 -10.06
CA PHE A 37 1.27 2.87 -9.88
C PHE A 37 0.94 3.50 -11.22
N ASN A 38 -0.14 4.26 -11.25
CA ASN A 38 -0.61 4.90 -12.47
C ASN A 38 -0.60 6.41 -12.26
N ASN A 39 0.29 7.10 -12.97
CA ASN A 39 0.45 8.54 -12.84
C ASN A 39 -0.78 9.34 -13.24
N LYS A 40 -1.69 8.74 -13.99
CA LYS A 40 -2.89 9.42 -14.48
C LYS A 40 -4.08 9.29 -13.54
N ASN A 41 -4.10 8.25 -12.71
CA ASN A 41 -5.21 7.96 -11.82
C ASN A 41 -4.72 7.84 -10.38
N ARG A 42 -5.40 8.54 -9.48
CA ARG A 42 -5.10 8.45 -8.07
C ARG A 42 -5.39 7.06 -7.50
N LEU A 43 -6.49 6.45 -7.95
CA LEU A 43 -6.96 5.18 -7.41
C LEU A 43 -6.43 4.00 -8.21
N VAL A 44 -5.92 3.01 -7.49
CA VAL A 44 -5.51 1.73 -8.08
C VAL A 44 -6.57 0.70 -7.75
N HIS A 45 -7.16 0.11 -8.77
CA HIS A 45 -8.22 -0.88 -8.63
C HIS A 45 -7.71 -2.31 -8.72
N GLU A 46 -6.65 -2.53 -9.49
CA GLU A 46 -6.12 -3.86 -9.74
C GLU A 46 -4.60 -3.85 -9.77
N THR A 47 -4.00 -5.01 -9.52
CA THR A 47 -2.56 -5.19 -9.52
C THR A 47 -2.19 -6.31 -10.48
N GLU A 48 -0.94 -6.31 -10.96
CA GLU A 48 -0.44 -7.38 -11.83
C GLU A 48 -0.33 -8.71 -11.10
N GLU A 49 -0.01 -8.65 -9.81
CA GLU A 49 0.18 -9.85 -9.03
C GLU A 49 -0.80 -9.89 -7.86
N GLN A 50 -1.17 -11.09 -7.46
CA GLN A 50 -2.02 -11.32 -6.31
C GLN A 50 -1.37 -12.37 -5.42
N ILE A 51 -1.67 -12.32 -4.13
CA ILE A 51 -1.21 -13.33 -3.18
C ILE A 51 -2.41 -14.06 -2.58
N THR A 52 -2.13 -15.20 -1.98
CA THR A 52 -3.15 -15.97 -1.28
C THR A 52 -3.19 -15.55 0.19
N GLU A 53 -4.20 -16.02 0.89
CA GLU A 53 -4.28 -15.84 2.34
C GLU A 53 -3.07 -16.47 3.03
N ALA A 54 -2.62 -17.63 2.54
CA ALA A 54 -1.40 -18.26 3.06
C ALA A 54 -0.18 -17.35 2.86
N GLY A 55 -0.08 -16.70 1.70
CA GLY A 55 0.99 -15.75 1.43
C GLY A 55 0.95 -14.56 2.38
N LEU A 56 -0.23 -14.05 2.64
CA LEU A 56 -0.41 -12.96 3.59
C LEU A 56 0.02 -13.37 5.00
N ASN A 57 -0.41 -14.53 5.44
CA ASN A 57 -0.18 -14.99 6.82
C ASN A 57 1.26 -15.44 7.07
N ASN A 58 2.01 -15.76 6.03
CA ASN A 58 3.38 -16.28 6.13
C ASN A 58 4.44 -15.31 5.61
N SER A 59 4.12 -14.02 5.57
CA SER A 59 5.06 -13.00 5.13
C SER A 59 4.87 -11.74 5.97
N ALA A 60 5.71 -10.74 5.69
CA ALA A 60 5.60 -9.44 6.33
C ALA A 60 4.57 -8.54 5.65
N ALA A 61 3.88 -9.03 4.62
CA ALA A 61 2.85 -8.25 3.93
C ALA A 61 1.70 -7.93 4.88
N THR A 62 1.19 -6.73 4.78
CA THR A 62 0.09 -6.25 5.61
C THR A 62 -1.07 -5.85 4.70
N LEU A 63 -2.27 -6.32 5.03
CA LEU A 63 -3.46 -5.94 4.30
C LEU A 63 -3.93 -4.57 4.79
N VAL A 64 -4.05 -3.61 3.87
CA VAL A 64 -4.56 -2.28 4.19
C VAL A 64 -5.95 -2.11 3.62
N SER A 65 -6.73 -1.23 4.24
CA SER A 65 -8.11 -1.03 3.85
C SER A 65 -8.24 -0.09 2.66
N LYS A 66 -9.41 -0.12 2.02
CA LYS A 66 -9.77 0.79 0.95
C LYS A 66 -9.49 2.23 1.36
N GLY A 67 -8.88 2.98 0.48
CA GLY A 67 -8.58 4.39 0.70
C GLY A 67 -7.20 4.68 1.25
N THR A 68 -6.46 3.66 1.67
CA THR A 68 -5.10 3.85 2.18
C THR A 68 -4.21 4.41 1.08
N VAL A 69 -3.41 5.42 1.44
CA VAL A 69 -2.43 6.00 0.53
C VAL A 69 -1.17 5.14 0.58
N VAL A 70 -0.61 4.83 -0.58
CA VAL A 70 0.64 4.07 -0.68
C VAL A 70 1.67 4.91 -1.41
N ILE A 71 2.87 4.96 -0.85
CA ILE A 71 3.99 5.71 -1.41
C ILE A 71 5.12 4.73 -1.76
N SER A 72 5.73 4.93 -2.93
CA SER A 72 6.90 4.17 -3.31
C SER A 72 8.14 4.79 -2.68
N ALA A 73 8.96 3.95 -2.04
CA ALA A 73 10.22 4.40 -1.44
C ALA A 73 11.41 4.20 -2.39
N ARG A 74 11.16 3.66 -3.58
CA ARG A 74 12.21 3.42 -4.55
C ARG A 74 12.23 4.48 -5.64
N GLY A 75 13.44 4.74 -6.14
CA GLY A 75 13.64 5.65 -7.25
C GLY A 75 13.90 7.06 -6.78
N THR A 76 14.13 7.94 -7.76
CA THR A 76 14.47 9.33 -7.51
C THR A 76 13.25 10.17 -7.16
N VAL A 77 12.08 9.72 -7.56
CA VAL A 77 10.82 10.43 -7.31
C VAL A 77 9.85 9.45 -6.67
N GLY A 78 9.35 9.79 -5.50
CA GLY A 78 8.33 9.00 -4.86
C GLY A 78 7.03 9.07 -5.65
N GLU A 79 6.40 7.92 -5.86
CA GLU A 79 5.12 7.84 -6.51
C GLU A 79 4.04 7.57 -5.48
N LEU A 80 2.87 8.16 -5.69
CA LEU A 80 1.73 8.03 -4.79
C LEU A 80 0.55 7.41 -5.50
N CYS A 81 -0.18 6.59 -4.76
CA CYS A 81 -1.49 6.14 -5.20
C CYS A 81 -2.38 5.93 -3.98
N GLN A 82 -3.64 5.70 -4.22
CA GLN A 82 -4.60 5.37 -3.19
C GLN A 82 -5.28 4.08 -3.60
N VAL A 83 -5.35 3.10 -2.70
CA VAL A 83 -5.93 1.80 -3.06
C VAL A 83 -7.46 1.90 -3.09
N ALA A 84 -8.06 1.40 -4.14
CA ALA A 84 -9.51 1.44 -4.32
C ALA A 84 -10.23 0.32 -3.60
N LYS A 85 -9.49 -0.65 -3.11
CA LYS A 85 -10.00 -1.77 -2.31
C LYS A 85 -8.88 -2.26 -1.41
N SER A 86 -9.18 -3.17 -0.50
CA SER A 86 -8.15 -3.72 0.40
C SER A 86 -7.06 -4.41 -0.41
N MET A 87 -5.81 -4.06 -0.13
CA MET A 87 -4.65 -4.58 -0.86
C MET A 87 -3.47 -4.78 0.08
N THR A 88 -2.49 -5.56 -0.38
CA THR A 88 -1.17 -5.64 0.20
C THR A 88 -0.18 -4.96 -0.74
N PHE A 89 1.08 -4.81 -0.32
CA PHE A 89 2.10 -4.18 -1.17
C PHE A 89 3.48 -4.70 -0.79
N ASN A 90 4.45 -4.51 -1.69
CA ASN A 90 5.80 -5.02 -1.48
C ASN A 90 6.59 -4.17 -0.49
N GLN A 91 7.78 -4.64 -0.11
CA GLN A 91 8.60 -3.97 0.89
C GLN A 91 9.22 -2.65 0.42
N SER A 92 9.10 -2.33 -0.85
CA SER A 92 9.57 -1.04 -1.38
C SER A 92 8.52 0.06 -1.26
N CYS A 93 7.35 -0.26 -0.76
CA CYS A 93 6.25 0.68 -0.60
C CYS A 93 5.87 0.79 0.87
N PHE A 94 5.25 1.92 1.21
CA PHE A 94 4.72 2.15 2.56
C PHE A 94 3.28 2.60 2.46
N GLY A 95 2.44 2.08 3.34
CA GLY A 95 1.07 2.53 3.46
C GLY A 95 0.98 3.65 4.48
N LEU A 96 0.14 4.63 4.19
CA LEU A 96 -0.10 5.76 5.08
C LEU A 96 -1.59 5.83 5.38
N GLU A 97 -1.97 5.65 6.63
CA GLU A 97 -3.36 5.73 7.06
C GLU A 97 -3.57 6.91 7.98
N ALA A 98 -4.67 7.63 7.76
CA ALA A 98 -5.04 8.74 8.65
C ALA A 98 -5.34 8.20 10.04
N ILE A 99 -4.81 8.88 11.05
CA ILE A 99 -5.10 8.59 12.45
C ILE A 99 -6.20 9.55 12.91
N SER A 100 -7.38 8.99 13.12
CA SER A 100 -8.51 9.68 13.73
C SER A 100 -8.97 10.94 12.99
N LYS A 101 -9.53 11.87 13.75
CA LYS A 101 -10.16 13.11 13.32
C LYS A 101 -9.20 14.19 12.82
N TYR A 102 -7.90 13.95 12.87
CA TYR A 102 -6.93 15.00 12.50
C TYR A 102 -6.74 15.16 11.01
N THR A 103 -6.96 14.08 10.24
CA THR A 103 -6.80 14.12 8.80
C THR A 103 -7.57 12.98 8.15
N THR A 104 -7.66 13.01 6.82
CA THR A 104 -8.27 11.94 6.04
C THR A 104 -7.23 11.38 5.07
N ASN A 105 -7.50 10.20 4.51
CA ASN A 105 -6.61 9.59 3.52
C ASN A 105 -6.51 10.46 2.26
N GLU A 106 -7.59 11.09 1.85
CA GLU A 106 -7.59 12.02 0.71
C GLU A 106 -6.68 13.21 0.98
N TYR A 107 -6.72 13.75 2.17
CA TYR A 107 -5.85 14.86 2.55
C TYR A 107 -4.39 14.44 2.52
N ILE A 108 -4.08 13.24 3.03
CA ILE A 108 -2.72 12.70 3.00
C ILE A 108 -2.22 12.59 1.57
N TYR A 109 -3.06 12.09 0.66
CA TYR A 109 -2.69 11.95 -0.74
C TYR A 109 -2.24 13.28 -1.34
N TYR A 110 -3.00 14.34 -1.10
CA TYR A 110 -2.67 15.66 -1.65
C TYR A 110 -1.52 16.35 -0.93
N TRP A 111 -1.22 15.96 0.30
CA TRP A 111 -0.15 16.54 1.07
C TRP A 111 1.22 15.97 0.65
N PHE A 112 1.26 14.73 0.26
CA PHE A 112 2.47 14.09 -0.23
C PHE A 112 2.57 14.18 -1.74
#